data_88eb2cf522d9d21f269ed68a0045fd1a
#
_entry.id   88eb2cf522d9d21f269ed68a0045fd1a
#
_cell.length_a   1.000
_cell.length_b   1.000
_cell.length_c   1.000
_cell.angle_alpha   90.00
_cell.angle_beta   90.00
_cell.angle_gamma   90.00
#
_symmetry.space_group_name_H-M   'P 1'
#
loop_
_entity.id
_entity.type
_entity.pdbx_description
1 polymer ?
#
loop_
_entity_poly.entity_id
_entity_poly.type
_entity_poly.pdbx_seq_one_letter_code
_entity_poly.pdbx_strand_id
1 'polypeptide(L)'
;MNGDTLSSIPAREDIRYHIPVVGDIRAKSPLAYRATRGFIGLANVAQMALAEAYIHGVEVPDPVLRLFFDTCMPIIFKHLPALLAPYEWVLKETDEVAAGSRDLMKIQYDLPQGMLNRMLGDGKLIYPKYSMGLWERGAASLEQSQMHMIDDMIEKLGIQDGDNILDFGCGWGCVPNYILSRFPNCRFTGLNLSHQQCEYMRQKMQDPDSHLSSGRFTLVEGDLNKTVF
;
A
#
# COMPACT_ATOMS: atom_id res chain seq x y z
N MET A 1 25.89 -23.72 15.56
CA MET A 1 24.99 -24.79 15.97
C MET A 1 23.61 -24.44 15.52
N ASN A 2 23.05 -25.33 14.74
CA ASN A 2 21.70 -25.44 14.16
C ASN A 2 21.26 -24.39 13.12
N GLY A 3 21.72 -24.66 11.90
CA GLY A 3 21.11 -24.16 10.68
C GLY A 3 20.00 -25.10 10.21
N ASP A 4 18.76 -24.97 10.74
CA ASP A 4 17.62 -25.79 10.30
C ASP A 4 16.27 -25.10 10.51
N THR A 5 16.13 -23.82 10.12
CA THR A 5 14.83 -23.16 10.16
C THR A 5 14.37 -22.56 8.81
N LEU A 6 15.11 -22.78 7.73
CA LEU A 6 14.71 -22.32 6.39
C LEU A 6 14.10 -23.42 5.50
N SER A 7 13.96 -24.66 5.98
CA SER A 7 13.47 -25.80 5.20
C SER A 7 11.94 -25.96 5.21
N SER A 8 11.18 -25.06 5.84
CA SER A 8 9.71 -25.17 5.93
C SER A 8 8.94 -24.11 5.12
N ILE A 9 9.62 -23.37 4.26
CA ILE A 9 8.89 -22.55 3.27
C ILE A 9 8.40 -23.51 2.18
N PRO A 10 7.08 -23.71 2.02
CA PRO A 10 6.57 -24.58 0.98
C PRO A 10 7.08 -24.12 -0.39
N ALA A 11 7.42 -25.06 -1.24
CA ALA A 11 7.84 -24.76 -2.59
C ALA A 11 6.75 -23.89 -3.28
N ARG A 12 7.20 -22.94 -4.09
CA ARG A 12 6.36 -21.91 -4.75
C ARG A 12 5.16 -22.49 -5.54
N GLU A 13 5.23 -23.76 -5.91
CA GLU A 13 4.16 -24.48 -6.61
C GLU A 13 2.91 -24.73 -5.76
N ASP A 14 3.01 -24.66 -4.43
CA ASP A 14 1.89 -24.91 -3.51
C ASP A 14 1.13 -23.64 -3.11
N ILE A 15 1.67 -22.46 -3.41
CA ILE A 15 0.99 -21.18 -3.19
C ILE A 15 0.22 -20.80 -4.46
N ARG A 16 -0.75 -21.62 -4.82
CA ARG A 16 -1.80 -21.16 -5.72
C ARG A 16 -2.72 -20.27 -4.90
N TYR A 17 -2.83 -19.00 -5.28
CA TYR A 17 -3.87 -18.12 -4.76
C TYR A 17 -5.24 -18.70 -5.14
N HIS A 18 -5.65 -19.71 -4.40
CA HIS A 18 -6.97 -20.26 -4.51
C HIS A 18 -7.88 -19.34 -3.72
N ILE A 19 -8.66 -18.51 -4.43
CA ILE A 19 -9.81 -17.85 -3.83
C ILE A 19 -10.91 -18.92 -3.76
N PRO A 20 -11.13 -19.59 -2.62
CA PRO A 20 -11.94 -20.82 -2.56
C PRO A 20 -13.36 -20.62 -3.08
N VAL A 21 -13.92 -19.42 -2.82
CA VAL A 21 -15.28 -19.04 -3.22
C VAL A 21 -15.42 -18.92 -4.73
N VAL A 22 -14.38 -18.46 -5.44
CA VAL A 22 -14.38 -18.28 -6.90
C VAL A 22 -14.34 -19.62 -7.62
N GLY A 23 -13.43 -20.50 -7.20
CA GLY A 23 -13.36 -21.85 -7.74
C GLY A 23 -14.66 -22.62 -7.55
N ASP A 24 -15.30 -22.46 -6.41
CA ASP A 24 -16.60 -23.08 -6.08
C ASP A 24 -17.75 -22.60 -6.98
N ILE A 25 -17.86 -21.30 -7.22
CA ILE A 25 -18.93 -20.75 -8.08
C ILE A 25 -18.73 -21.19 -9.52
N ARG A 26 -17.50 -21.14 -10.03
CA ARG A 26 -17.17 -21.57 -11.39
C ARG A 26 -17.44 -23.06 -11.59
N ALA A 27 -17.07 -23.91 -10.62
CA ALA A 27 -17.26 -25.35 -10.67
C ALA A 27 -18.72 -25.78 -10.48
N LYS A 28 -19.44 -25.14 -9.53
CA LYS A 28 -20.81 -25.51 -9.15
C LYS A 28 -21.87 -24.96 -10.11
N SER A 29 -21.64 -23.81 -10.75
CA SER A 29 -22.60 -23.21 -11.67
C SER A 29 -21.93 -22.35 -12.75
N PRO A 30 -21.46 -22.96 -13.85
CA PRO A 30 -20.85 -22.24 -14.97
C PRO A 30 -21.79 -21.19 -15.59
N LEU A 31 -23.08 -21.40 -15.54
CA LEU A 31 -24.08 -20.47 -16.04
C LEU A 31 -24.19 -19.23 -15.15
N ALA A 32 -24.25 -19.42 -13.82
CA ALA A 32 -24.24 -18.32 -12.87
C ALA A 32 -22.96 -17.50 -12.94
N TYR A 33 -21.81 -18.16 -13.11
CA TYR A 33 -20.52 -17.49 -13.32
C TYR A 33 -20.53 -16.61 -14.58
N ARG A 34 -21.04 -17.11 -15.70
CA ARG A 34 -21.16 -16.35 -16.95
C ARG A 34 -22.11 -15.17 -16.82
N ALA A 35 -23.26 -15.37 -16.18
CA ALA A 35 -24.25 -14.31 -15.95
C ALA A 35 -23.69 -13.19 -15.05
N THR A 36 -23.01 -13.57 -13.95
CA THR A 36 -22.35 -12.65 -13.04
C THR A 36 -21.27 -11.85 -13.76
N ARG A 37 -20.45 -12.53 -14.57
CA ARG A 37 -19.41 -11.88 -15.38
C ARG A 37 -19.98 -10.88 -16.38
N GLY A 38 -21.08 -11.21 -17.05
CA GLY A 38 -21.78 -10.31 -17.96
C GLY A 38 -22.34 -9.08 -17.26
N PHE A 39 -22.95 -9.27 -16.10
CA PHE A 39 -23.48 -8.18 -15.28
C PHE A 39 -22.38 -7.24 -14.78
N ILE A 40 -21.27 -7.78 -14.31
CA ILE A 40 -20.10 -6.98 -13.85
C ILE A 40 -19.50 -6.21 -15.03
N GLY A 41 -19.39 -6.84 -16.20
CA GLY A 41 -18.91 -6.16 -17.40
C GLY A 41 -19.76 -4.94 -17.73
N LEU A 42 -21.09 -5.07 -17.66
CA LEU A 42 -22.01 -3.96 -17.88
C LEU A 42 -21.91 -2.88 -16.80
N ALA A 43 -21.81 -3.27 -15.54
CA ALA A 43 -21.64 -2.36 -14.42
C ALA A 43 -20.31 -1.58 -14.51
N ASN A 44 -19.22 -2.23 -14.92
CA ASN A 44 -17.94 -1.57 -15.14
C ASN A 44 -18.01 -0.54 -16.29
N VAL A 45 -18.69 -0.86 -17.41
CA VAL A 45 -18.87 0.10 -18.49
C VAL A 45 -19.65 1.32 -18.01
N ALA A 46 -20.72 1.13 -17.25
CA ALA A 46 -21.50 2.23 -16.68
C ALA A 46 -20.67 3.07 -15.69
N GLN A 47 -19.87 2.42 -14.84
CA GLN A 47 -18.99 3.11 -13.90
C GLN A 47 -17.90 3.91 -14.63
N MET A 48 -17.28 3.36 -15.67
CA MET A 48 -16.29 4.05 -16.47
C MET A 48 -16.91 5.26 -17.21
N ALA A 49 -18.11 5.11 -17.77
CA ALA A 49 -18.80 6.21 -18.41
C ALA A 49 -19.14 7.34 -17.43
N LEU A 50 -19.54 7.00 -16.20
CA LEU A 50 -19.79 7.99 -15.15
C LEU A 50 -18.49 8.69 -14.69
N ALA A 51 -17.41 7.94 -14.53
CA ALA A 51 -16.10 8.49 -14.18
C ALA A 51 -15.59 9.43 -15.29
N GLU A 52 -15.73 9.02 -16.54
CA GLU A 52 -15.37 9.85 -17.71
C GLU A 52 -16.18 11.15 -17.76
N ALA A 53 -17.49 11.07 -17.55
CA ALA A 53 -18.34 12.24 -17.47
C ALA A 53 -17.91 13.20 -16.35
N TYR A 54 -17.57 12.66 -15.17
CA TYR A 54 -17.07 13.44 -14.05
C TYR A 54 -15.72 14.12 -14.34
N ILE A 55 -14.78 13.40 -14.96
CA ILE A 55 -13.49 13.96 -15.40
C ILE A 55 -13.69 15.11 -16.39
N HIS A 56 -14.71 15.03 -17.25
CA HIS A 56 -15.08 16.10 -18.19
C HIS A 56 -15.97 17.20 -17.58
N GLY A 57 -16.09 17.26 -16.26
CA GLY A 57 -16.75 18.36 -15.55
C GLY A 57 -18.26 18.22 -15.38
N VAL A 58 -18.81 17.02 -15.59
CA VAL A 58 -20.21 16.75 -15.23
C VAL A 58 -20.31 16.54 -13.73
N GLU A 59 -20.91 17.50 -13.03
CA GLU A 59 -21.16 17.40 -11.59
C GLU A 59 -22.29 16.41 -11.31
N VAL A 60 -22.01 15.41 -10.50
CA VAL A 60 -23.03 14.51 -9.94
C VAL A 60 -23.45 15.05 -8.58
N PRO A 61 -24.74 15.40 -8.37
CA PRO A 61 -25.18 15.93 -7.09
C PRO A 61 -24.91 14.97 -5.92
N ASP A 62 -24.41 15.51 -4.80
CA ASP A 62 -24.11 14.77 -3.58
C ASP A 62 -25.21 13.78 -3.14
N PRO A 63 -26.52 14.13 -3.16
CA PRO A 63 -27.56 13.19 -2.77
C PRO A 63 -27.62 11.94 -3.66
N VAL A 64 -27.31 12.09 -4.96
CA VAL A 64 -27.27 10.96 -5.92
C VAL A 64 -26.07 10.05 -5.62
N LEU A 65 -24.91 10.64 -5.35
CA LEU A 65 -23.72 9.88 -4.93
C LEU A 65 -23.95 9.13 -3.61
N ARG A 66 -24.54 9.80 -2.62
CA ARG A 66 -24.89 9.18 -1.33
C ARG A 66 -25.85 8.02 -1.52
N LEU A 67 -26.94 8.23 -2.25
CA LEU A 67 -27.89 7.16 -2.55
C LEU A 67 -27.22 5.95 -3.24
N PHE A 68 -26.33 6.24 -4.19
CA PHE A 68 -25.57 5.18 -4.87
C PHE A 68 -24.69 4.41 -3.88
N PHE A 69 -23.88 5.10 -3.06
CA PHE A 69 -23.00 4.45 -2.08
C PHE A 69 -23.80 3.70 -1.01
N ASP A 70 -24.84 4.30 -0.45
CA ASP A 70 -25.66 3.69 0.60
C ASP A 70 -26.43 2.44 0.10
N THR A 71 -26.77 2.41 -1.18
CA THR A 71 -27.52 1.29 -1.76
C THR A 71 -26.60 0.20 -2.34
N CYS A 72 -25.58 0.62 -3.09
CA CYS A 72 -24.75 -0.32 -3.85
C CYS A 72 -23.62 -0.91 -3.01
N MET A 73 -23.00 -0.14 -2.12
CA MET A 73 -21.84 -0.63 -1.36
C MET A 73 -22.16 -1.80 -0.44
N PRO A 74 -23.27 -1.82 0.33
CA PRO A 74 -23.64 -2.98 1.13
C PRO A 74 -23.84 -4.24 0.29
N ILE A 75 -24.43 -4.10 -0.91
CA ILE A 75 -24.63 -5.21 -1.84
C ILE A 75 -23.28 -5.70 -2.39
N ILE A 76 -22.41 -4.76 -2.78
CA ILE A 76 -21.06 -5.07 -3.26
C ILE A 76 -20.29 -5.82 -2.19
N PHE A 77 -20.23 -5.32 -0.96
CA PHE A 77 -19.49 -6.01 0.12
C PHE A 77 -20.06 -7.38 0.45
N LYS A 78 -21.37 -7.53 0.47
CA LYS A 78 -22.01 -8.83 0.72
C LYS A 78 -21.67 -9.88 -0.35
N HIS A 79 -21.52 -9.44 -1.59
CA HIS A 79 -21.28 -10.33 -2.74
C HIS A 79 -19.87 -10.20 -3.30
N LEU A 80 -18.96 -9.52 -2.60
CA LEU A 80 -17.60 -9.22 -3.06
C LEU A 80 -16.85 -10.45 -3.62
N PRO A 81 -16.87 -11.62 -2.97
CA PRO A 81 -16.21 -12.80 -3.52
C PRO A 81 -16.74 -13.21 -4.90
N ALA A 82 -18.06 -13.15 -5.09
CA ALA A 82 -18.68 -13.45 -6.39
C ALA A 82 -18.37 -12.38 -7.45
N LEU A 83 -18.30 -11.12 -7.02
CA LEU A 83 -17.95 -9.98 -7.87
C LEU A 83 -16.48 -9.99 -8.30
N LEU A 84 -15.58 -10.51 -7.47
CA LEU A 84 -14.16 -10.64 -7.80
C LEU A 84 -13.87 -11.86 -8.70
N ALA A 85 -14.76 -12.85 -8.75
CA ALA A 85 -14.59 -14.05 -9.56
C ALA A 85 -14.19 -13.81 -11.04
N PRO A 86 -14.76 -12.81 -11.75
CA PRO A 86 -14.35 -12.53 -13.13
C PRO A 86 -12.94 -11.96 -13.28
N TYR A 87 -12.37 -11.43 -12.19
CA TYR A 87 -11.02 -10.85 -12.21
C TYR A 87 -9.91 -11.86 -11.93
N GLU A 88 -10.25 -13.12 -11.65
CA GLU A 88 -9.28 -14.20 -11.44
C GLU A 88 -8.27 -14.31 -12.62
N TRP A 89 -8.72 -14.01 -13.83
CA TRP A 89 -7.86 -14.04 -15.02
C TRP A 89 -6.88 -12.86 -15.11
N VAL A 90 -7.11 -11.78 -14.36
CA VAL A 90 -6.22 -10.62 -14.28
C VAL A 90 -5.04 -10.91 -13.35
N LEU A 91 -5.24 -11.82 -12.39
CA LEU A 91 -4.19 -12.29 -11.48
C LEU A 91 -3.28 -13.26 -12.25
N LYS A 92 -2.37 -12.70 -13.04
CA LYS A 92 -1.37 -13.48 -13.75
C LYS A 92 -0.32 -13.97 -12.76
N GLU A 93 0.04 -15.24 -12.88
CA GLU A 93 1.27 -15.71 -12.26
C GLU A 93 2.45 -14.94 -12.87
N THR A 94 3.26 -14.34 -12.04
CA THR A 94 4.47 -13.63 -12.44
C THR A 94 5.60 -14.05 -11.52
N ASP A 95 6.81 -14.12 -12.07
CA ASP A 95 8.01 -14.34 -11.29
C ASP A 95 8.47 -13.08 -10.54
N GLU A 96 7.82 -11.95 -10.80
CA GLU A 96 8.08 -10.69 -10.13
C GLU A 96 7.42 -10.62 -8.77
N VAL A 97 8.17 -10.22 -7.74
CA VAL A 97 7.65 -9.96 -6.39
C VAL A 97 6.73 -8.74 -6.39
N ALA A 98 7.03 -7.75 -7.23
CA ALA A 98 6.30 -6.49 -7.37
C ALA A 98 6.07 -6.15 -8.85
N ALA A 99 5.14 -6.87 -9.50
CA ALA A 99 4.83 -6.71 -10.91
C ALA A 99 4.31 -5.31 -11.23
N GLY A 100 4.81 -4.70 -12.31
CA GLY A 100 4.37 -3.41 -12.80
C GLY A 100 4.73 -2.20 -11.91
N SER A 101 5.55 -2.39 -10.89
CA SER A 101 5.87 -1.36 -9.89
C SER A 101 6.44 -0.08 -10.47
N ARG A 102 7.26 -0.15 -11.55
CA ARG A 102 7.84 1.03 -12.21
C ARG A 102 6.80 1.93 -12.87
N ASP A 103 5.84 1.35 -13.56
CA ASP A 103 4.81 2.12 -14.25
C ASP A 103 3.83 2.71 -13.24
N LEU A 104 3.51 1.96 -12.20
CA LEU A 104 2.70 2.43 -11.08
C LEU A 104 3.37 3.61 -10.35
N MET A 105 4.71 3.55 -10.12
CA MET A 105 5.46 4.64 -9.51
C MET A 105 5.30 5.94 -10.28
N LYS A 106 5.46 5.92 -11.59
CA LYS A 106 5.35 7.13 -12.43
C LYS A 106 3.98 7.78 -12.37
N ILE A 107 2.92 6.97 -12.26
CA ILE A 107 1.55 7.48 -12.32
C ILE A 107 1.06 7.92 -10.94
N GLN A 108 1.41 7.17 -9.89
CA GLN A 108 0.78 7.30 -8.58
C GLN A 108 1.69 7.92 -7.51
N TYR A 109 3.00 7.75 -7.60
CA TYR A 109 3.93 8.11 -6.53
C TYR A 109 4.92 9.21 -6.89
N ASP A 110 5.21 9.44 -8.17
CA ASP A 110 6.06 10.55 -8.61
C ASP A 110 5.24 11.86 -8.67
N LEU A 111 4.66 12.23 -7.53
CA LEU A 111 3.87 13.45 -7.35
C LEU A 111 4.76 14.59 -6.86
N PRO A 112 4.46 15.85 -7.23
CA PRO A 112 5.21 17.00 -6.74
C PRO A 112 5.20 17.07 -5.21
N GLN A 113 6.39 17.15 -4.60
CA GLN A 113 6.55 17.21 -3.13
C GLN A 113 5.70 18.32 -2.49
N GLY A 114 5.64 19.51 -3.10
CA GLY A 114 4.84 20.61 -2.57
C GLY A 114 3.34 20.32 -2.49
N MET A 115 2.83 19.47 -3.38
CA MET A 115 1.46 18.97 -3.33
C MET A 115 1.27 18.01 -2.16
N LEU A 116 2.19 17.06 -2.01
CA LEU A 116 2.13 16.06 -0.94
C LEU A 116 2.27 16.70 0.44
N ASN A 117 3.16 17.68 0.60
CA ASN A 117 3.31 18.42 1.85
C ASN A 117 2.01 19.12 2.27
N ARG A 118 1.25 19.68 1.32
CA ARG A 118 -0.04 20.30 1.60
C ARG A 118 -1.12 19.29 1.98
N MET A 119 -1.07 18.10 1.42
CA MET A 119 -2.06 17.05 1.68
C MET A 119 -1.75 16.24 2.93
N LEU A 120 -0.48 15.94 3.17
CA LEU A 120 -0.02 14.96 4.17
C LEU A 120 0.78 15.58 5.31
N GLY A 121 1.07 16.88 5.20
CA GLY A 121 1.96 17.58 6.12
C GLY A 121 3.44 17.39 5.80
N ASP A 122 4.29 18.25 6.35
CA ASP A 122 5.75 18.18 6.28
C ASP A 122 6.38 18.43 7.66
N GLY A 123 5.83 17.77 8.67
CA GLY A 123 6.31 17.87 10.04
C GLY A 123 7.78 17.45 10.19
N LYS A 124 8.43 17.89 11.27
CA LYS A 124 9.83 17.55 11.55
C LYS A 124 10.02 16.07 11.87
N LEU A 125 9.06 15.47 12.54
CA LEU A 125 9.10 14.07 12.95
C LEU A 125 8.36 13.17 11.97
N ILE A 126 7.21 13.64 11.50
CA ILE A 126 6.37 12.91 10.55
C ILE A 126 6.51 13.57 9.17
N TYR A 127 7.28 12.95 8.31
CA TYR A 127 7.40 13.31 6.90
C TYR A 127 6.13 12.91 6.13
N PRO A 128 5.95 13.37 4.89
CA PRO A 128 4.78 12.99 4.11
C PRO A 128 4.58 11.47 4.12
N LYS A 129 3.44 11.02 4.65
CA LYS A 129 3.10 9.61 4.76
C LYS A 129 1.88 9.32 3.88
N TYR A 130 2.13 8.77 2.69
CA TYR A 130 1.09 8.44 1.72
C TYR A 130 0.46 7.08 2.02
N SER A 131 -0.03 6.93 3.25
CA SER A 131 -0.76 5.77 3.73
C SER A 131 -1.70 6.19 4.87
N MET A 132 -2.58 5.29 5.32
CA MET A 132 -3.60 5.63 6.33
C MET A 132 -2.97 6.06 7.66
N GLY A 133 -3.73 6.86 8.43
CA GLY A 133 -3.51 7.11 9.83
C GLY A 133 -4.45 6.26 10.69
N LEU A 134 -4.11 6.07 11.97
CA LEU A 134 -4.93 5.36 12.95
C LEU A 134 -5.60 6.37 13.89
N TRP A 135 -6.88 6.60 13.68
CA TRP A 135 -7.67 7.60 14.41
C TRP A 135 -8.33 7.03 15.66
N GLU A 136 -8.56 5.74 15.72
CA GLU A 136 -9.28 5.03 16.78
C GLU A 136 -8.59 5.13 18.14
N ARG A 137 -7.29 5.49 18.17
CA ARG A 137 -6.54 5.75 19.40
C ARG A 137 -6.71 7.19 19.92
N GLY A 138 -7.71 7.92 19.45
CA GLY A 138 -8.03 9.28 19.92
C GLY A 138 -7.11 10.35 19.33
N ALA A 139 -6.64 10.20 18.10
CA ALA A 139 -5.83 11.22 17.43
C ALA A 139 -6.64 12.51 17.22
N ALA A 140 -6.09 13.65 17.61
CA ALA A 140 -6.67 14.98 17.41
C ALA A 140 -6.15 15.68 16.15
N SER A 141 -5.13 15.12 15.49
CA SER A 141 -4.53 15.66 14.26
C SER A 141 -4.10 14.55 13.31
N LEU A 142 -3.91 14.91 12.03
CA LEU A 142 -3.38 14.00 11.03
C LEU A 142 -2.02 13.45 11.47
N GLU A 143 -1.13 14.31 11.98
CA GLU A 143 0.19 13.89 12.46
C GLU A 143 0.08 12.84 13.58
N GLN A 144 -0.79 13.06 14.57
CA GLN A 144 -1.02 12.08 15.63
C GLN A 144 -1.56 10.76 15.09
N SER A 145 -2.48 10.79 14.14
CA SER A 145 -3.00 9.56 13.53
C SER A 145 -1.93 8.77 12.78
N GLN A 146 -1.00 9.47 12.15
CA GLN A 146 0.14 8.87 11.47
C GLN A 146 1.14 8.27 12.47
N MET A 147 1.40 8.95 13.57
CA MET A 147 2.22 8.42 14.67
C MET A 147 1.60 7.16 15.28
N HIS A 148 0.29 7.19 15.60
CA HIS A 148 -0.43 6.04 16.14
C HIS A 148 -0.37 4.84 15.20
N MET A 149 -0.40 5.06 13.88
CA MET A 149 -0.27 3.99 12.90
C MET A 149 1.12 3.35 12.93
N ILE A 150 2.19 4.16 13.08
CA ILE A 150 3.56 3.62 13.19
C ILE A 150 3.73 2.92 14.53
N ASP A 151 3.17 3.46 15.63
CA ASP A 151 3.18 2.81 16.94
C ASP A 151 2.50 1.43 16.90
N ASP A 152 1.38 1.32 16.21
CA ASP A 152 0.69 0.05 16.01
C ASP A 152 1.54 -0.96 15.21
N MET A 153 2.28 -0.48 14.22
CA MET A 153 3.24 -1.32 13.50
C MET A 153 4.39 -1.78 14.42
N ILE A 154 4.94 -0.88 15.23
CA ILE A 154 6.00 -1.20 16.20
C ILE A 154 5.53 -2.28 17.18
N GLU A 155 4.33 -2.11 17.73
CA GLU A 155 3.71 -3.08 18.65
C GLU A 155 3.50 -4.45 17.99
N LYS A 156 2.92 -4.48 16.78
CA LYS A 156 2.62 -5.72 16.06
C LYS A 156 3.87 -6.48 15.62
N LEU A 157 4.92 -5.77 15.23
CA LEU A 157 6.18 -6.35 14.82
C LEU A 157 7.09 -6.68 16.01
N GLY A 158 6.77 -6.17 17.21
CA GLY A 158 7.56 -6.35 18.41
C GLY A 158 8.94 -5.68 18.33
N ILE A 159 9.03 -4.53 17.65
CA ILE A 159 10.28 -3.81 17.44
C ILE A 159 10.87 -3.38 18.80
N GLN A 160 12.13 -3.70 19.02
CA GLN A 160 12.88 -3.36 20.21
C GLN A 160 14.13 -2.53 19.85
N ASP A 161 14.64 -1.81 20.85
CA ASP A 161 15.86 -1.04 20.65
C ASP A 161 17.06 -1.97 20.38
N GLY A 162 17.81 -1.64 19.33
CA GLY A 162 18.92 -2.46 18.83
C GLY A 162 18.59 -3.32 17.60
N ASP A 163 17.33 -3.36 17.19
CA ASP A 163 16.91 -4.14 16.02
C ASP A 163 17.48 -3.58 14.71
N ASN A 164 17.70 -4.48 13.74
CA ASN A 164 17.97 -4.16 12.36
C ASN A 164 16.67 -4.31 11.56
N ILE A 165 16.17 -3.20 11.03
CA ILE A 165 14.87 -3.13 10.37
C ILE A 165 15.07 -2.94 8.88
N LEU A 166 14.33 -3.70 8.08
CA LEU A 166 14.28 -3.56 6.62
C LEU A 166 12.85 -3.20 6.20
N ASP A 167 12.70 -2.13 5.42
CA ASP A 167 11.42 -1.61 4.92
C ASP A 167 11.40 -1.61 3.39
N PHE A 168 10.49 -2.37 2.81
CA PHE A 168 10.25 -2.42 1.38
C PHE A 168 9.22 -1.38 0.97
N GLY A 169 9.67 -0.29 0.35
CA GLY A 169 8.81 0.83 -0.02
C GLY A 169 8.75 1.89 1.08
N CYS A 170 9.90 2.30 1.61
CA CYS A 170 9.99 3.24 2.72
C CYS A 170 9.46 4.66 2.42
N GLY A 171 8.99 4.91 1.20
CA GLY A 171 8.34 6.15 0.80
C GLY A 171 9.20 7.39 1.01
N TRP A 172 8.67 8.40 1.67
CA TRP A 172 9.37 9.65 2.00
C TRP A 172 10.21 9.57 3.29
N GLY A 173 10.40 8.37 3.85
CA GLY A 173 11.21 8.17 5.03
C GLY A 173 10.50 8.49 6.36
N CYS A 174 9.17 8.55 6.38
CA CYS A 174 8.39 8.83 7.58
C CYS A 174 8.60 7.76 8.66
N VAL A 175 8.44 6.49 8.30
CA VAL A 175 8.57 5.36 9.23
C VAL A 175 9.99 5.27 9.81
N PRO A 176 11.06 5.24 8.98
CA PRO A 176 12.41 5.22 9.52
C PRO A 176 12.74 6.44 10.38
N ASN A 177 12.33 7.65 10.00
CA ASN A 177 12.60 8.83 10.81
C ASN A 177 11.96 8.73 12.20
N TYR A 178 10.70 8.29 12.27
CA TYR A 178 9.99 8.13 13.53
C TYR A 178 10.59 7.01 14.40
N ILE A 179 10.88 5.85 13.83
CA ILE A 179 11.47 4.72 14.58
C ILE A 179 12.86 5.09 15.12
N LEU A 180 13.70 5.70 14.29
CA LEU A 180 15.05 6.12 14.70
C LEU A 180 15.05 7.24 15.74
N SER A 181 13.96 8.01 15.84
CA SER A 181 13.78 8.99 16.92
C SER A 181 13.51 8.34 18.27
N ARG A 182 12.82 7.18 18.27
CA ARG A 182 12.38 6.49 19.50
C ARG A 182 13.38 5.45 20.00
N PHE A 183 14.11 4.81 19.07
CA PHE A 183 15.01 3.70 19.34
C PHE A 183 16.45 4.08 18.96
N PRO A 184 17.27 4.51 19.94
CA PRO A 184 18.60 5.08 19.67
C PRO A 184 19.62 4.08 19.13
N ASN A 185 19.40 2.78 19.30
CA ASN A 185 20.34 1.73 18.87
C ASN A 185 19.84 0.97 17.64
N CYS A 186 18.61 1.20 17.17
CA CYS A 186 18.11 0.58 15.94
C CYS A 186 18.90 1.04 14.72
N ARG A 187 19.03 0.13 13.75
CA ARG A 187 19.50 0.39 12.39
C ARG A 187 18.35 0.15 11.42
N PHE A 188 18.25 0.97 10.39
CA PHE A 188 17.13 0.91 9.46
C PHE A 188 17.65 0.94 8.02
N THR A 189 17.23 -0.02 7.21
CA THR A 189 17.47 -0.04 5.77
C THR A 189 16.15 0.15 5.06
N GLY A 190 16.03 1.20 4.25
CA GLY A 190 14.85 1.46 3.43
C GLY A 190 15.15 1.22 1.96
N LEU A 191 14.36 0.35 1.32
CA LEU A 191 14.36 0.19 -0.14
C LEU A 191 13.24 1.05 -0.74
N ASN A 192 13.55 1.82 -1.79
CA ASN A 192 12.54 2.58 -2.50
C ASN A 192 12.85 2.66 -3.99
N LEU A 193 11.80 2.64 -4.81
CA LEU A 193 11.91 2.68 -6.26
C LEU A 193 11.78 4.12 -6.82
N SER A 194 11.07 5.01 -6.11
CA SER A 194 10.83 6.38 -6.55
C SER A 194 12.09 7.23 -6.37
N HIS A 195 12.62 7.74 -7.49
CA HIS A 195 13.78 8.63 -7.48
C HIS A 195 13.51 9.91 -6.69
N GLN A 196 12.35 10.53 -6.84
CA GLN A 196 11.98 11.76 -6.14
C GLN A 196 11.96 11.56 -4.62
N GLN A 197 11.39 10.44 -4.15
CA GLN A 197 11.35 10.11 -2.73
C GLN A 197 12.76 9.82 -2.19
N CYS A 198 13.59 9.15 -2.97
CA CYS A 198 14.98 8.91 -2.60
C CYS A 198 15.78 10.20 -2.51
N GLU A 199 15.62 11.14 -3.44
CA GLU A 199 16.27 12.45 -3.39
C GLU A 199 15.85 13.26 -2.15
N TYR A 200 14.57 13.26 -1.81
CA TYR A 200 14.09 13.87 -0.57
C TYR A 200 14.75 13.26 0.67
N MET A 201 14.78 11.92 0.75
CA MET A 201 15.44 11.25 1.88
C MET A 201 16.93 11.54 1.94
N ARG A 202 17.64 11.63 0.81
CA ARG A 202 19.07 12.03 0.77
C ARG A 202 19.28 13.43 1.32
N GLN A 203 18.38 14.37 1.02
CA GLN A 203 18.42 15.71 1.61
C GLN A 203 18.20 15.64 3.12
N LYS A 204 17.23 14.82 3.58
CA LYS A 204 16.98 14.60 5.01
C LYS A 204 18.12 13.87 5.74
N MET A 205 18.88 13.05 5.07
CA MET A 205 20.08 12.43 5.62
C MET A 205 21.22 13.44 5.85
N GLN A 206 21.15 14.63 5.26
CA GLN A 206 22.09 15.74 5.48
C GLN A 206 21.57 16.81 6.44
N ASP A 207 20.29 16.73 6.81
CA ASP A 207 19.62 17.66 7.70
C ASP A 207 19.88 17.25 9.17
N PRO A 208 20.60 18.05 9.99
CA PRO A 208 20.92 17.67 11.36
C PRO A 208 19.69 17.52 12.26
N ASP A 209 18.57 18.12 11.88
CA ASP A 209 17.30 18.00 12.61
C ASP A 209 16.54 16.72 12.28
N SER A 210 17.01 15.94 11.28
CA SER A 210 16.43 14.67 10.86
C SER A 210 17.10 13.48 11.53
N HIS A 211 16.32 12.53 12.01
CA HIS A 211 16.88 11.27 12.54
C HIS A 211 17.45 10.36 11.44
N LEU A 212 17.13 10.64 10.16
CA LEU A 212 17.76 9.95 9.04
C LEU A 212 19.25 10.32 8.89
N SER A 213 19.69 11.49 9.42
CA SER A 213 21.09 11.92 9.40
C SER A 213 21.97 11.23 10.45
N SER A 214 21.38 10.41 11.33
CA SER A 214 22.07 9.79 12.47
C SER A 214 23.15 8.75 12.13
N GLY A 215 23.36 8.46 10.85
CA GLY A 215 24.26 7.39 10.38
C GLY A 215 23.71 5.96 10.59
N ARG A 216 22.47 5.84 11.10
CA ARG A 216 21.80 4.55 11.36
C ARG A 216 20.79 4.20 10.27
N PHE A 217 20.55 5.10 9.30
CA PHE A 217 19.69 4.90 8.15
C PHE A 217 20.51 4.61 6.89
N THR A 218 20.16 3.52 6.21
CA THR A 218 20.71 3.17 4.89
C THR A 218 19.59 3.23 3.86
N LEU A 219 19.77 4.05 2.83
CA LEU A 219 18.84 4.15 1.72
C LEU A 219 19.34 3.32 0.54
N VAL A 220 18.48 2.44 0.04
CA VAL A 220 18.70 1.68 -1.18
C VAL A 220 17.67 2.13 -2.21
N GLU A 221 18.11 2.81 -3.28
CA GLU A 221 17.27 3.11 -4.43
C GLU A 221 17.30 1.93 -5.39
N GLY A 222 16.18 1.22 -5.54
CA GLY A 222 16.17 0.01 -6.34
C GLY A 222 14.79 -0.61 -6.49
N ASP A 223 14.73 -1.54 -7.44
CA ASP A 223 13.56 -2.36 -7.71
C ASP A 223 13.65 -3.65 -6.86
N LEU A 224 12.62 -3.93 -6.10
CA LEU A 224 12.56 -5.13 -5.24
C LEU A 224 12.80 -6.43 -6.03
N ASN A 225 12.38 -6.47 -7.30
CA ASN A 225 12.59 -7.63 -8.16
C ASN A 225 14.08 -7.86 -8.54
N LYS A 226 14.94 -6.86 -8.35
CA LYS A 226 16.33 -6.87 -8.84
C LYS A 226 17.36 -6.63 -7.73
N THR A 227 16.91 -6.14 -6.57
CA THR A 227 17.78 -5.79 -5.46
C THR A 227 18.13 -7.03 -4.67
N VAL A 228 19.43 -7.21 -4.42
CA VAL A 228 19.96 -8.27 -3.54
C VAL A 228 20.45 -7.58 -2.26
N PHE A 229 20.06 -8.10 -1.10
CA PHE A 229 20.41 -7.61 0.23
C PHE A 229 21.49 -8.48 0.88
#